data_53415479d69f03d59b756c1d73729b68
#
_entry.id   53415479d69f03d59b756c1d73729b68
#
_cell.length_a   1.000
_cell.length_b   1.000
_cell.length_c   1.000
_cell.angle_alpha   90.00
_cell.angle_beta   90.00
_cell.angle_gamma   90.00
#
_symmetry.space_group_name_H-M   'P 1'
#
loop_
_entity.id
_entity.type
_entity.pdbx_description
1 polymer ?
#
loop_
_entity_poly.entity_id
_entity_poly.type
_entity_poly.pdbx_seq_one_letter_code
_entity_poly.pdbx_strand_id
1 'polypeptide(L)'
;KYNVEALYSNRDYESYAKNRDSNIYEFLKSKNIPFIGKKDHVVFEKNEVVKGDGLPYTVFTPYSKIWKNNLSDYYFKAYPIEQYADNFNATDAIQWDSVYDHGFIKTNHSFTAPNFDDKTITNYKEQRDFPAKEGTTKLSVHLRFGTVSIRECVRRAMDLESETWLNELIWRDFYQSILFHFPHVETSCFR
;
A
#
# COMPACT_ATOMS: atom_id res chain seq x y z
N LYS A 1 3.49 31.01 0.60
CA LYS A 1 4.41 30.93 1.75
C LYS A 1 5.64 30.11 1.39
N TYR A 2 5.45 28.96 0.70
CA TYR A 2 6.52 28.09 0.22
C TYR A 2 6.59 28.20 -1.31
N ASN A 3 7.80 28.23 -1.88
CA ASN A 3 7.99 28.19 -3.31
C ASN A 3 7.96 26.72 -3.78
N VAL A 4 6.73 26.18 -3.93
CA VAL A 4 6.52 24.78 -4.26
C VAL A 4 6.78 24.56 -5.75
N GLU A 5 7.72 23.66 -6.09
CA GLU A 5 8.06 23.32 -7.48
C GLU A 5 7.31 22.08 -7.98
N ALA A 6 6.92 21.15 -7.11
CA ALA A 6 6.14 19.98 -7.44
C ALA A 6 5.42 19.43 -6.21
N LEU A 7 4.31 18.71 -6.42
CA LEU A 7 3.64 17.92 -5.40
C LEU A 7 3.73 16.44 -5.74
N TYR A 8 4.19 15.64 -4.80
CA TYR A 8 4.26 14.18 -4.92
C TYR A 8 3.18 13.54 -4.04
N SER A 9 2.51 12.53 -4.56
CA SER A 9 1.51 11.75 -3.83
C SER A 9 1.60 10.29 -4.19
N ASN A 10 1.22 9.42 -3.27
CA ASN A 10 1.05 8.00 -3.55
C ASN A 10 -0.29 7.78 -4.25
N ARG A 11 -0.28 6.97 -5.31
CA ARG A 11 -1.51 6.61 -6.04
C ARG A 11 -2.36 5.64 -5.22
N ASP A 12 -3.66 5.82 -5.31
CA ASP A 12 -4.67 4.87 -4.83
C ASP A 12 -5.67 4.60 -5.95
N TYR A 13 -6.42 3.50 -5.86
CA TYR A 13 -7.35 3.06 -6.91
C TYR A 13 -8.82 3.23 -6.54
N GLU A 14 -9.13 3.57 -5.30
CA GLU A 14 -10.47 3.88 -4.83
C GLU A 14 -11.01 5.16 -5.49
N SER A 15 -12.31 5.19 -5.77
CA SER A 15 -12.96 6.33 -6.44
C SER A 15 -12.78 7.64 -5.69
N TYR A 16 -12.86 7.62 -4.35
CA TYR A 16 -12.59 8.80 -3.54
C TYR A 16 -11.18 9.36 -3.78
N ALA A 17 -10.17 8.50 -3.74
CA ALA A 17 -8.78 8.91 -3.93
C ALA A 17 -8.53 9.43 -5.35
N LYS A 18 -9.10 8.77 -6.37
CA LYS A 18 -9.01 9.23 -7.77
C LYS A 18 -9.63 10.62 -7.95
N ASN A 19 -10.81 10.85 -7.38
CA ASN A 19 -11.49 12.16 -7.45
C ASN A 19 -10.71 13.24 -6.72
N ARG A 20 -10.20 12.95 -5.51
CA ARG A 20 -9.34 13.86 -4.76
C ARG A 20 -8.10 14.23 -5.58
N ASP A 21 -7.39 13.25 -6.11
CA ASP A 21 -6.15 13.47 -6.85
C ASP A 21 -6.41 14.22 -8.16
N SER A 22 -7.52 13.96 -8.84
CA SER A 22 -7.95 14.71 -10.02
C SER A 22 -8.21 16.19 -9.70
N ASN A 23 -8.93 16.47 -8.61
CA ASN A 23 -9.21 17.85 -8.18
C ASN A 23 -7.91 18.60 -7.81
N ILE A 24 -6.99 17.92 -7.10
CA ILE A 24 -5.68 18.49 -6.76
C ILE A 24 -4.87 18.73 -8.02
N TYR A 25 -4.85 17.80 -8.97
CA TYR A 25 -4.17 17.96 -10.25
C TYR A 25 -4.65 19.19 -11.02
N GLU A 26 -5.97 19.37 -11.19
CA GLU A 26 -6.51 20.52 -11.91
C GLU A 26 -6.19 21.85 -11.20
N PHE A 27 -6.28 21.87 -9.86
CA PHE A 27 -5.87 23.02 -9.07
C PHE A 27 -4.39 23.39 -9.27
N LEU A 28 -3.48 22.40 -9.16
CA LEU A 28 -2.05 22.64 -9.31
C LEU A 28 -1.66 22.99 -10.74
N LYS A 29 -2.31 22.37 -11.74
CA LYS A 29 -2.14 22.70 -13.15
C LYS A 29 -2.44 24.18 -13.42
N SER A 30 -3.49 24.73 -12.80
CA SER A 30 -3.81 26.17 -12.90
C SER A 30 -2.72 27.09 -12.32
N LYS A 31 -1.81 26.52 -11.52
CA LYS A 31 -0.67 27.23 -10.91
C LYS A 31 0.67 26.88 -11.56
N ASN A 32 0.67 26.08 -12.63
CA ASN A 32 1.86 25.53 -13.28
C ASN A 32 2.75 24.71 -12.33
N ILE A 33 2.15 24.01 -11.35
CA ILE A 33 2.84 23.14 -10.42
C ILE A 33 2.59 21.68 -10.83
N PRO A 34 3.61 20.87 -11.14
CA PRO A 34 3.46 19.46 -11.45
C PRO A 34 2.88 18.65 -10.27
N PHE A 35 1.91 17.77 -10.56
CA PHE A 35 1.43 16.75 -9.64
C PHE A 35 1.96 15.38 -10.06
N ILE A 36 2.75 14.74 -9.23
CA ILE A 36 3.49 13.52 -9.57
C ILE A 36 3.02 12.37 -8.67
N GLY A 37 2.22 11.46 -9.25
CA GLY A 37 1.80 10.24 -8.56
C GLY A 37 2.90 9.17 -8.57
N LYS A 38 3.15 8.54 -7.42
CA LYS A 38 4.10 7.42 -7.25
C LYS A 38 3.38 6.15 -6.83
N LYS A 39 3.94 5.00 -7.23
CA LYS A 39 3.52 3.69 -6.73
C LYS A 39 4.07 3.50 -5.32
N ASP A 40 3.22 3.09 -4.40
CA ASP A 40 3.64 2.82 -3.02
C ASP A 40 2.91 1.65 -2.38
N HIS A 41 1.59 1.68 -2.23
CA HIS A 41 0.85 0.70 -1.45
C HIS A 41 0.72 -0.70 -2.09
N VAL A 42 1.23 -0.89 -3.29
CA VAL A 42 1.32 -2.19 -3.99
C VAL A 42 2.73 -2.44 -4.49
N VAL A 43 3.09 -3.69 -4.67
CA VAL A 43 4.36 -4.08 -5.30
C VAL A 43 4.26 -3.91 -6.81
N PHE A 44 3.22 -4.46 -7.41
CA PHE A 44 2.89 -4.26 -8.82
C PHE A 44 1.59 -3.48 -8.99
N GLU A 45 1.60 -2.49 -9.87
CA GLU A 45 0.43 -1.68 -10.12
C GLU A 45 -0.09 -1.81 -11.56
N LYS A 46 -1.39 -1.52 -11.74
CA LYS A 46 -2.01 -1.37 -13.06
C LYS A 46 -1.75 -2.58 -13.97
N ASN A 47 -0.99 -2.36 -15.04
CA ASN A 47 -0.71 -3.36 -16.08
C ASN A 47 0.62 -4.09 -15.88
N GLU A 48 1.26 -4.00 -14.72
CA GLU A 48 2.54 -4.68 -14.47
C GLU A 48 2.37 -6.21 -14.33
N VAL A 49 1.16 -6.68 -13.97
CA VAL A 49 0.82 -8.11 -13.94
C VAL A 49 -0.46 -8.35 -14.73
N VAL A 50 -0.30 -8.60 -16.02
CA VAL A 50 -1.40 -8.88 -16.95
C VAL A 50 -1.09 -10.13 -17.77
N LYS A 51 -2.08 -10.65 -18.47
CA LYS A 51 -1.92 -11.76 -19.41
C LYS A 51 -1.11 -11.32 -20.64
N GLY A 52 -0.68 -12.28 -21.45
CA GLY A 52 0.06 -12.01 -22.68
C GLY A 52 -0.71 -11.18 -23.74
N ASP A 53 -2.03 -11.15 -23.66
CA ASP A 53 -2.93 -10.32 -24.48
C ASP A 53 -3.18 -8.92 -23.87
N GLY A 54 -2.54 -8.59 -22.76
CA GLY A 54 -2.71 -7.31 -22.03
C GLY A 54 -3.95 -7.25 -21.13
N LEU A 55 -4.78 -8.29 -21.10
CA LEU A 55 -5.98 -8.31 -20.25
C LEU A 55 -5.64 -8.66 -18.80
N PRO A 56 -6.42 -8.15 -17.82
CA PRO A 56 -6.19 -8.44 -16.40
C PRO A 56 -6.48 -9.91 -16.08
N TYR A 57 -5.81 -10.40 -15.06
CA TYR A 57 -6.19 -11.66 -14.41
C TYR A 57 -7.43 -11.47 -13.56
N THR A 58 -8.35 -12.42 -13.62
CA THR A 58 -9.57 -12.47 -12.79
C THR A 58 -9.58 -13.68 -11.84
N VAL A 59 -8.49 -14.47 -11.86
CA VAL A 59 -8.26 -15.64 -11.02
C VAL A 59 -6.90 -15.52 -10.38
N PHE A 60 -6.82 -15.80 -9.08
CA PHE A 60 -5.62 -15.59 -8.26
C PHE A 60 -4.43 -16.46 -8.69
N THR A 61 -4.65 -17.76 -8.90
CA THR A 61 -3.54 -18.70 -9.14
C THR A 61 -2.64 -18.30 -10.33
N PRO A 62 -3.17 -18.01 -11.54
CA PRO A 62 -2.32 -17.54 -12.62
C PRO A 62 -1.73 -16.14 -12.37
N TYR A 63 -2.46 -15.24 -11.67
CA TYR A 63 -1.94 -13.93 -11.27
C TYR A 63 -0.71 -14.09 -10.37
N SER A 64 -0.83 -14.86 -9.29
CA SER A 64 0.25 -15.04 -8.31
C SER A 64 1.49 -15.67 -8.93
N LYS A 65 1.33 -16.56 -9.90
CA LYS A 65 2.46 -17.16 -10.63
C LYS A 65 3.25 -16.10 -11.41
N ILE A 66 2.57 -15.22 -12.14
CA ILE A 66 3.23 -14.16 -12.91
C ILE A 66 3.80 -13.10 -11.95
N TRP A 67 3.07 -12.75 -10.88
CA TRP A 67 3.54 -11.83 -9.86
C TRP A 67 4.88 -12.31 -9.27
N LYS A 68 4.99 -13.59 -8.88
CA LYS A 68 6.23 -14.19 -8.35
C LYS A 68 7.35 -14.22 -9.39
N ASN A 69 7.03 -14.54 -10.65
CA ASN A 69 8.02 -14.54 -11.73
C ASN A 69 8.59 -13.15 -12.04
N ASN A 70 7.79 -12.11 -11.87
CA ASN A 70 8.21 -10.73 -12.09
C ASN A 70 8.95 -10.12 -10.89
N LEU A 71 8.86 -10.76 -9.72
CA LEU A 71 9.49 -10.24 -8.52
C LEU A 71 11.02 -10.29 -8.65
N SER A 72 11.65 -9.19 -8.34
CA SER A 72 13.10 -9.06 -8.22
C SER A 72 13.44 -8.12 -7.07
N ASP A 73 14.69 -8.08 -6.65
CA ASP A 73 15.16 -7.22 -5.56
C ASP A 73 14.80 -5.74 -5.76
N TYR A 74 14.70 -5.30 -7.02
CA TYR A 74 14.27 -3.94 -7.34
C TYR A 74 12.92 -3.58 -6.72
N TYR A 75 11.97 -4.52 -6.66
CA TYR A 75 10.60 -4.25 -6.22
C TYR A 75 10.43 -4.19 -4.70
N PHE A 76 11.36 -4.75 -3.93
CA PHE A 76 11.27 -4.76 -2.47
C PHE A 76 12.51 -4.23 -1.75
N LYS A 77 13.44 -3.59 -2.49
CA LYS A 77 14.60 -2.94 -1.89
C LYS A 77 14.20 -1.85 -0.89
N ALA A 78 15.00 -1.69 0.15
CA ALA A 78 14.86 -0.57 1.08
C ALA A 78 15.33 0.74 0.44
N TYR A 79 14.69 1.84 0.85
CA TYR A 79 15.13 3.20 0.53
C TYR A 79 15.51 3.88 1.83
N PRO A 80 16.80 4.04 2.12
CA PRO A 80 17.28 4.65 3.36
C PRO A 80 17.08 6.17 3.30
N ILE A 81 15.87 6.62 3.63
CA ILE A 81 15.46 8.04 3.56
C ILE A 81 16.21 8.91 4.57
N GLU A 82 16.74 8.33 5.64
CA GLU A 82 17.51 9.00 6.67
C GLU A 82 18.76 9.70 6.10
N GLN A 83 19.33 9.15 5.02
CA GLN A 83 20.48 9.75 4.31
C GLN A 83 20.15 11.09 3.65
N TYR A 84 18.86 11.40 3.51
CA TYR A 84 18.37 12.60 2.85
C TYR A 84 17.70 13.57 3.84
N ALA A 85 17.91 13.36 5.14
CA ALA A 85 17.28 14.19 6.17
C ALA A 85 17.65 15.68 6.02
N ASP A 86 18.87 15.98 5.56
CA ASP A 86 19.33 17.36 5.32
C ASP A 86 18.62 18.04 4.15
N ASN A 87 17.91 17.27 3.30
CA ASN A 87 17.09 17.84 2.22
C ASN A 87 15.70 18.31 2.69
N PHE A 88 15.31 18.01 3.93
CA PHE A 88 14.06 18.53 4.46
C PHE A 88 14.19 20.02 4.77
N ASN A 89 13.18 20.79 4.35
CA ASN A 89 13.15 22.20 4.65
C ASN A 89 13.01 22.43 6.17
N ALA A 90 14.00 23.10 6.75
CA ALA A 90 13.92 23.53 8.14
C ALA A 90 12.90 24.65 8.25
N THR A 91 11.75 24.38 8.84
CA THR A 91 10.72 25.36 9.13
C THR A 91 10.53 25.46 10.64
N ASP A 92 10.04 26.62 11.08
CA ASP A 92 9.52 26.74 12.44
C ASP A 92 8.44 25.68 12.66
N ALA A 93 8.25 25.29 13.90
CA ALA A 93 7.21 24.32 14.26
C ALA A 93 5.85 24.78 13.71
N ILE A 94 5.27 23.93 12.86
CA ILE A 94 3.92 24.17 12.34
C ILE A 94 2.94 23.69 13.40
N GLN A 95 2.07 24.56 13.85
CA GLN A 95 0.95 24.14 14.70
C GLN A 95 -0.08 23.47 13.77
N TRP A 96 -0.27 22.17 13.96
CA TRP A 96 -1.28 21.39 13.24
C TRP A 96 -2.60 21.47 14.00
N ASP A 97 -3.69 21.54 13.24
CA ASP A 97 -5.02 21.34 13.79
C ASP A 97 -5.12 19.94 14.42
N SER A 98 -5.88 19.82 15.49
CA SER A 98 -6.19 18.52 16.07
C SER A 98 -7.00 17.68 15.08
N VAL A 99 -6.80 16.37 15.04
CA VAL A 99 -7.65 15.48 14.27
C VAL A 99 -9.14 15.59 14.63
N TYR A 100 -9.42 16.00 15.86
CA TYR A 100 -10.78 16.25 16.36
C TYR A 100 -11.43 17.48 15.71
N ASP A 101 -10.64 18.48 15.32
CA ASP A 101 -11.13 19.68 14.60
C ASP A 101 -11.59 19.32 13.18
N HIS A 102 -11.16 18.17 12.68
CA HIS A 102 -11.58 17.58 11.40
C HIS A 102 -12.71 16.56 11.54
N GLY A 103 -13.38 16.50 12.70
CA GLY A 103 -14.56 15.64 12.92
C GLY A 103 -14.25 14.20 13.36
N PHE A 104 -12.99 13.87 13.66
CA PHE A 104 -12.67 12.57 14.25
C PHE A 104 -13.11 12.52 15.72
N ILE A 105 -13.64 11.38 16.13
CA ILE A 105 -14.09 11.15 17.51
C ILE A 105 -13.12 10.19 18.19
N LYS A 106 -12.69 10.51 19.41
CA LYS A 106 -11.86 9.61 20.20
C LYS A 106 -12.61 8.32 20.47
N THR A 107 -12.00 7.19 20.16
CA THR A 107 -12.53 5.86 20.44
C THR A 107 -11.72 5.17 21.55
N ASN A 108 -12.30 4.13 22.16
CA ASN A 108 -11.60 3.26 23.10
C ASN A 108 -10.81 2.15 22.43
N HIS A 109 -10.81 2.11 21.07
CA HIS A 109 -9.99 1.15 20.33
C HIS A 109 -8.54 1.61 20.29
N SER A 110 -7.65 0.70 20.61
CA SER A 110 -6.20 0.90 20.47
C SER A 110 -5.64 -0.11 19.47
N PHE A 111 -4.68 0.34 18.68
CA PHE A 111 -3.91 -0.53 17.80
C PHE A 111 -2.48 -0.57 18.31
N THR A 112 -1.93 -1.78 18.39
CA THR A 112 -0.51 -1.96 18.75
C THR A 112 0.37 -1.42 17.63
N ALA A 113 1.58 -1.00 17.96
CA ALA A 113 2.59 -0.67 16.96
C ALA A 113 2.81 -1.86 16.01
N PRO A 114 3.18 -1.62 14.74
CA PRO A 114 3.47 -2.70 13.80
C PRO A 114 4.55 -3.60 14.39
N ASN A 115 4.28 -4.89 14.39
CA ASN A 115 5.23 -5.88 14.87
C ASN A 115 5.42 -6.98 13.82
N PHE A 116 6.67 -7.15 13.39
CA PHE A 116 7.10 -8.25 12.54
C PHE A 116 7.67 -9.36 13.42
N ASP A 117 6.79 -10.12 14.06
CA ASP A 117 7.22 -11.30 14.79
C ASP A 117 7.55 -12.44 13.80
N ASP A 118 8.85 -12.72 13.65
CA ASP A 118 9.38 -13.71 12.72
C ASP A 118 8.78 -15.11 13.00
N LYS A 119 8.54 -15.43 14.27
CA LYS A 119 7.91 -16.69 14.65
C LYS A 119 6.47 -16.81 14.15
N THR A 120 5.69 -15.74 14.24
CA THR A 120 4.33 -15.69 13.71
C THR A 120 4.34 -15.83 12.19
N ILE A 121 5.26 -15.15 11.50
CA ILE A 121 5.37 -15.24 10.03
C ILE A 121 5.79 -16.66 9.61
N THR A 122 6.77 -17.24 10.25
CA THR A 122 7.27 -18.59 9.93
C THR A 122 6.19 -19.66 10.17
N ASN A 123 5.44 -19.56 11.27
CA ASN A 123 4.39 -20.51 11.61
C ASN A 123 3.01 -20.16 11.04
N TYR A 124 2.93 -19.18 10.17
CA TYR A 124 1.66 -18.65 9.66
C TYR A 124 0.80 -19.73 9.02
N LYS A 125 1.39 -20.61 8.22
CA LYS A 125 0.69 -21.69 7.54
C LYS A 125 -0.06 -22.63 8.50
N GLU A 126 0.55 -22.96 9.62
CA GLU A 126 0.02 -23.91 10.60
C GLU A 126 -0.94 -23.27 11.61
N GLN A 127 -0.93 -21.94 11.71
CA GLN A 127 -1.64 -21.23 12.78
C GLN A 127 -2.79 -20.36 12.30
N ARG A 128 -2.74 -19.86 11.06
CA ARG A 128 -3.69 -18.87 10.54
C ARG A 128 -5.17 -19.29 10.61
N ASP A 129 -5.43 -20.58 10.49
CA ASP A 129 -6.80 -21.11 10.43
C ASP A 129 -7.40 -21.40 11.83
N PHE A 130 -6.67 -21.09 12.90
CA PHE A 130 -7.11 -21.28 14.28
C PHE A 130 -7.39 -19.91 14.95
N PRO A 131 -8.65 -19.43 14.98
CA PRO A 131 -8.99 -18.13 15.55
C PRO A 131 -8.59 -17.93 17.03
N ALA A 132 -8.48 -19.05 17.78
CA ALA A 132 -8.08 -19.02 19.18
C ALA A 132 -6.56 -18.85 19.38
N LYS A 133 -5.76 -18.87 18.31
CA LYS A 133 -4.31 -18.67 18.35
C LYS A 133 -3.93 -17.27 17.87
N GLU A 134 -2.91 -16.68 18.47
CA GLU A 134 -2.27 -15.47 17.97
C GLU A 134 -1.35 -15.79 16.78
N GLY A 135 -1.95 -16.37 15.72
CA GLY A 135 -1.25 -16.90 14.55
C GLY A 135 -1.16 -15.93 13.36
N THR A 136 -1.50 -14.65 13.56
CA THR A 136 -1.47 -13.63 12.49
C THR A 136 -0.73 -12.39 12.94
N THR A 137 -0.09 -11.69 12.00
CA THR A 137 0.69 -10.47 12.28
C THR A 137 -0.16 -9.25 12.58
N LYS A 138 -1.49 -9.29 12.35
CA LYS A 138 -2.44 -8.19 12.53
C LYS A 138 -2.02 -6.88 11.83
N LEU A 139 -1.28 -6.97 10.72
CA LEU A 139 -0.75 -5.82 9.99
C LEU A 139 -1.75 -5.15 9.03
N SER A 140 -3.00 -5.64 8.93
CA SER A 140 -3.98 -5.13 7.97
C SER A 140 -4.25 -3.63 8.11
N VAL A 141 -4.41 -3.14 9.34
CA VAL A 141 -4.59 -1.71 9.62
C VAL A 141 -3.36 -0.90 9.21
N HIS A 142 -2.17 -1.40 9.54
CA HIS A 142 -0.91 -0.75 9.21
C HIS A 142 -0.67 -0.69 7.70
N LEU A 143 -1.00 -1.76 6.96
CA LEU A 143 -0.94 -1.77 5.51
C LEU A 143 -1.99 -0.85 4.86
N ARG A 144 -3.17 -0.70 5.49
CA ARG A 144 -4.21 0.21 5.00
C ARG A 144 -3.79 1.67 5.12
N PHE A 145 -3.18 2.05 6.24
CA PHE A 145 -2.77 3.43 6.52
C PHE A 145 -1.32 3.74 6.14
N GLY A 146 -0.59 2.77 5.57
CA GLY A 146 0.78 2.98 5.11
C GLY A 146 1.80 3.19 6.24
N THR A 147 1.47 2.80 7.47
CA THR A 147 2.40 2.84 8.61
C THR A 147 3.40 1.68 8.60
N VAL A 148 3.22 0.75 7.66
CA VAL A 148 4.14 -0.34 7.32
C VAL A 148 4.26 -0.40 5.80
N SER A 149 5.46 -0.56 5.30
CA SER A 149 5.71 -0.73 3.87
C SER A 149 5.35 -2.15 3.42
N ILE A 150 4.56 -2.27 2.35
CA ILE A 150 4.30 -3.57 1.70
C ILE A 150 5.61 -4.23 1.23
N ARG A 151 6.61 -3.43 0.84
CA ARG A 151 7.92 -3.92 0.40
C ARG A 151 8.70 -4.53 1.56
N GLU A 152 8.59 -3.95 2.75
CA GLU A 152 9.15 -4.54 3.98
C GLU A 152 8.50 -5.89 4.28
N CYS A 153 7.18 -5.98 4.15
CA CYS A 153 6.47 -7.25 4.32
C CYS A 153 6.96 -8.30 3.32
N VAL A 154 7.10 -7.95 2.04
CA VAL A 154 7.60 -8.89 1.02
C VAL A 154 9.02 -9.33 1.34
N ARG A 155 9.91 -8.41 1.71
CA ARG A 155 11.30 -8.75 2.10
C ARG A 155 11.31 -9.75 3.26
N ARG A 156 10.53 -9.48 4.33
CA ARG A 156 10.40 -10.41 5.47
C ARG A 156 9.88 -11.78 5.06
N ALA A 157 8.88 -11.82 4.17
CA ALA A 157 8.36 -13.08 3.65
C ALA A 157 9.42 -13.90 2.90
N MET A 158 10.27 -13.21 2.11
CA MET A 158 11.36 -13.83 1.35
C MET A 158 12.49 -14.30 2.28
N ASP A 159 12.92 -13.45 3.22
CA ASP A 159 13.99 -13.77 4.18
C ASP A 159 13.65 -14.98 5.08
N LEU A 160 12.36 -15.12 5.44
CA LEU A 160 11.84 -16.19 6.27
C LEU A 160 11.29 -17.40 5.48
N GLU A 161 11.40 -17.37 4.17
CA GLU A 161 10.87 -18.39 3.26
C GLU A 161 9.40 -18.74 3.52
N SER A 162 8.60 -17.75 3.99
CA SER A 162 7.20 -17.93 4.33
C SER A 162 6.28 -17.72 3.14
N GLU A 163 6.19 -18.71 2.27
CA GLU A 163 5.41 -18.65 1.03
C GLU A 163 3.92 -18.39 1.30
N THR A 164 3.35 -19.01 2.34
CA THR A 164 1.92 -18.83 2.66
C THR A 164 1.63 -17.39 3.06
N TRP A 165 2.49 -16.76 3.86
CA TRP A 165 2.33 -15.37 4.24
C TRP A 165 2.58 -14.43 3.06
N LEU A 166 3.57 -14.72 2.19
CA LEU A 166 3.78 -14.00 0.94
C LEU A 166 2.52 -14.03 0.05
N ASN A 167 1.84 -15.18 -0.04
CA ASN A 167 0.62 -15.29 -0.83
C ASN A 167 -0.49 -14.35 -0.34
N GLU A 168 -0.59 -14.05 0.96
CA GLU A 168 -1.57 -13.08 1.47
C GLU A 168 -1.24 -11.64 1.01
N LEU A 169 0.05 -11.30 0.90
CA LEU A 169 0.47 -10.02 0.34
C LEU A 169 0.17 -9.93 -1.17
N ILE A 170 0.32 -11.06 -1.88
CA ILE A 170 -0.05 -11.15 -3.30
C ILE A 170 -1.57 -11.06 -3.48
N TRP A 171 -2.38 -11.65 -2.58
CA TRP A 171 -3.82 -11.48 -2.57
C TRP A 171 -4.23 -10.01 -2.46
N ARG A 172 -3.55 -9.24 -1.62
CA ARG A 172 -3.79 -7.81 -1.49
C ARG A 172 -3.52 -7.08 -2.82
N ASP A 173 -2.39 -7.33 -3.47
CA ASP A 173 -2.06 -6.75 -4.79
C ASP A 173 -3.08 -7.19 -5.85
N PHE A 174 -3.51 -8.45 -5.83
CA PHE A 174 -4.53 -8.97 -6.73
C PHE A 174 -5.85 -8.20 -6.60
N TYR A 175 -6.34 -7.97 -5.38
CA TYR A 175 -7.57 -7.19 -5.17
C TYR A 175 -7.41 -5.73 -5.60
N GLN A 176 -6.25 -5.13 -5.44
CA GLN A 176 -5.97 -3.79 -5.96
C GLN A 176 -5.96 -3.78 -7.50
N SER A 177 -5.44 -4.83 -8.13
CA SER A 177 -5.52 -5.01 -9.58
C SER A 177 -6.97 -5.16 -10.05
N ILE A 178 -7.80 -5.95 -9.35
CA ILE A 178 -9.25 -6.06 -9.63
C ILE A 178 -9.92 -4.70 -9.54
N LEU A 179 -9.68 -3.94 -8.46
CA LEU A 179 -10.26 -2.61 -8.27
C LEU A 179 -9.84 -1.64 -9.38
N PHE A 180 -8.59 -1.68 -9.81
CA PHE A 180 -8.10 -0.83 -10.89
C PHE A 180 -8.77 -1.11 -12.24
N HIS A 181 -8.88 -2.40 -12.61
CA HIS A 181 -9.42 -2.81 -13.91
C HIS A 181 -10.96 -2.86 -13.94
N PHE A 182 -11.60 -3.07 -12.79
CA PHE A 182 -13.04 -3.26 -12.65
C PHE A 182 -13.59 -2.33 -11.53
N PRO A 183 -13.51 -1.00 -11.69
CA PRO A 183 -13.85 -0.07 -10.61
C PRO A 183 -15.30 -0.16 -10.11
N HIS A 184 -16.19 -0.78 -10.88
CA HIS A 184 -17.58 -1.01 -10.46
C HIS A 184 -17.68 -1.91 -9.21
N VAL A 185 -16.63 -2.67 -8.86
CA VAL A 185 -16.62 -3.54 -7.66
C VAL A 185 -16.71 -2.78 -6.33
N GLU A 186 -16.51 -1.47 -6.34
CA GLU A 186 -16.75 -0.63 -5.16
C GLU A 186 -18.23 -0.56 -4.78
N THR A 187 -19.14 -0.72 -5.73
CA THR A 187 -20.58 -0.49 -5.54
C THR A 187 -21.45 -1.65 -5.99
N SER A 188 -20.89 -2.64 -6.65
CA SER A 188 -21.63 -3.78 -7.19
C SER A 188 -20.80 -5.07 -7.15
N CYS A 189 -21.46 -6.20 -7.32
CA CYS A 189 -20.77 -7.50 -7.39
C CYS A 189 -19.83 -7.57 -8.59
N PHE A 190 -18.71 -8.27 -8.43
CA PHE A 190 -17.75 -8.49 -9.50
C PHE A 190 -18.33 -9.34 -10.63
N ARG A 191 -19.20 -10.34 -10.29
CA ARG A 191 -19.94 -11.25 -11.18
C ARG A 191 -21.34 -11.49 -10.64
#